data_0f45ebb0f934a66c4e43b844aba2d0d4
#
_entry.id   0f45ebb0f934a66c4e43b844aba2d0d4
#
_cell.length_a   1.000
_cell.length_b   1.000
_cell.length_c   1.000
_cell.angle_alpha   90.00
_cell.angle_beta   90.00
_cell.angle_gamma   90.00
#
_symmetry.space_group_name_H-M   'P 1'
#
loop_
_entity.id
_entity.type
_entity.pdbx_description
1 polymer ?
#
loop_
_entity_poly.entity_id
_entity_poly.type
_entity_poly.pdbx_seq_one_letter_code
_entity_poly.pdbx_strand_id
1 'polypeptide(L)'
;RDRSPSRGLGDVYKRQNRIWAPAIRFHNGEFYIYWGDPDYGIYMIKAKDPKGRWSKPVLVKAGKGMIDPTPLWDEDGKVYLVHAWAGSRAAFNSVVTVCEMNAEGTGVISEPVLVFDGNDGVNHTVEGPKLYKRNGYYYIFAPAGGVATGWQLVLRSRNVYGPYEKKIVMAQGNTEINGPHQGAWVDTPTGESWFVHFQDKAMYGRVVHLNPMKWVNDWPVIGEDKDGDGCGAVSYTHLRAHETDSYLV
;
A
#
# COMPACT_ATOMS: atom_id res chain seq x y z
N ARG A 1 -17.26 -19.33 -33.87
CA ARG A 1 -16.70 -18.66 -32.65
C ARG A 1 -15.31 -19.21 -32.43
N ASP A 2 -14.33 -18.47 -32.90
CA ASP A 2 -12.92 -18.85 -32.80
C ASP A 2 -12.46 -18.69 -31.33
N ARG A 3 -12.23 -19.79 -30.65
CA ARG A 3 -11.64 -19.88 -29.31
C ARG A 3 -10.16 -20.21 -29.43
N SER A 4 -9.41 -19.36 -30.13
CA SER A 4 -7.97 -19.52 -30.17
C SER A 4 -7.38 -19.25 -28.75
N PRO A 5 -6.72 -20.22 -28.10
CA PRO A 5 -6.12 -20.07 -26.77
C PRO A 5 -5.07 -18.95 -26.72
N SER A 6 -4.47 -18.63 -27.85
CA SER A 6 -3.46 -17.59 -27.98
C SER A 6 -4.00 -16.15 -27.81
N ARG A 7 -5.28 -15.88 -28.10
CA ARG A 7 -5.91 -14.58 -27.88
C ARG A 7 -6.16 -14.30 -26.40
N GLY A 8 -6.54 -15.30 -25.62
CA GLY A 8 -6.79 -15.14 -24.17
C GLY A 8 -5.52 -14.84 -23.38
N LEU A 9 -4.41 -15.51 -23.70
CA LEU A 9 -3.11 -15.27 -23.03
C LEU A 9 -2.52 -13.90 -23.40
N GLY A 10 -2.62 -13.46 -24.64
CA GLY A 10 -2.15 -12.14 -25.07
C GLY A 10 -2.89 -10.99 -24.39
N ASP A 11 -4.20 -11.12 -24.18
CA ASP A 11 -5.00 -10.09 -23.50
C ASP A 11 -4.80 -10.11 -21.98
N VAL A 12 -4.54 -11.26 -21.37
CA VAL A 12 -4.16 -11.37 -19.96
C VAL A 12 -2.78 -10.75 -19.73
N TYR A 13 -1.79 -11.01 -20.59
CA TYR A 13 -0.47 -10.37 -20.53
C TYR A 13 -0.54 -8.85 -20.71
N LYS A 14 -1.36 -8.36 -21.62
CA LYS A 14 -1.56 -6.91 -21.84
C LYS A 14 -2.25 -6.24 -20.65
N ARG A 15 -3.13 -6.95 -19.93
CA ARG A 15 -3.80 -6.43 -18.72
C ARG A 15 -2.87 -6.41 -17.52
N GLN A 16 -2.00 -7.40 -17.37
CA GLN A 16 -1.00 -7.44 -16.28
C GLN A 16 0.09 -6.38 -16.38
N ASN A 17 0.33 -5.85 -17.58
CA ASN A 17 1.34 -4.81 -17.81
C ASN A 17 0.84 -3.37 -17.57
N ARG A 18 -0.42 -3.17 -17.17
CA ARG A 18 -1.03 -1.83 -17.11
C ARG A 18 -1.48 -1.38 -15.73
N ILE A 19 -1.77 -2.29 -14.81
CA ILE A 19 -2.29 -1.95 -13.48
C ILE A 19 -1.47 -2.70 -12.44
N TRP A 20 -0.64 -1.96 -11.71
CA TRP A 20 0.14 -2.48 -10.60
C TRP A 20 -0.43 -1.96 -9.29
N ALA A 21 -0.39 -2.79 -8.25
CA ALA A 21 -0.75 -2.57 -6.85
C ALA A 21 -1.61 -1.31 -6.57
N PRO A 22 -2.94 -1.39 -6.77
CA PRO A 22 -3.82 -0.27 -6.54
C PRO A 22 -3.99 0.01 -5.04
N ALA A 23 -4.26 1.29 -4.71
CA ALA A 23 -4.69 1.72 -3.39
C ALA A 23 -6.10 2.31 -3.47
N ILE A 24 -6.92 2.01 -2.46
CA ILE A 24 -8.26 2.60 -2.31
C ILE A 24 -8.26 3.58 -1.15
N ARG A 25 -8.94 4.73 -1.32
CA ARG A 25 -9.20 5.73 -0.28
C ARG A 25 -10.64 6.23 -0.38
N PHE A 26 -11.17 6.65 0.76
CA PHE A 26 -12.46 7.32 0.83
C PHE A 26 -12.24 8.75 1.28
N HIS A 27 -12.80 9.72 0.54
CA HIS A 27 -12.72 11.14 0.85
C HIS A 27 -13.96 11.87 0.33
N ASN A 28 -14.55 12.74 1.14
CA ASN A 28 -15.70 13.58 0.79
C ASN A 28 -16.86 12.83 0.09
N GLY A 29 -17.20 11.63 0.60
CA GLY A 29 -18.33 10.85 0.08
C GLY A 29 -18.04 10.09 -1.21
N GLU A 30 -16.79 10.03 -1.66
CA GLU A 30 -16.38 9.29 -2.84
C GLU A 30 -15.23 8.32 -2.51
N PHE A 31 -15.20 7.17 -3.17
CA PHE A 31 -14.09 6.24 -3.19
C PHE A 31 -13.16 6.58 -4.35
N TYR A 32 -11.86 6.52 -4.08
CA TYR A 32 -10.79 6.77 -5.04
C TYR A 32 -9.92 5.53 -5.14
N ILE A 33 -9.61 5.07 -6.34
CA ILE A 33 -8.61 4.03 -6.59
C ILE A 33 -7.49 4.65 -7.41
N TYR A 34 -6.25 4.58 -6.89
CA TYR A 34 -5.04 4.97 -7.59
C TYR A 34 -4.22 3.74 -7.93
N TRP A 35 -3.58 3.75 -9.09
CA TRP A 35 -2.63 2.69 -9.48
C TRP A 35 -1.50 3.25 -10.33
N GLY A 36 -0.36 2.55 -10.31
CA GLY A 36 0.73 2.78 -11.25
C GLY A 36 0.55 1.93 -12.51
N ASP A 37 0.68 2.57 -13.66
CA ASP A 37 1.09 1.91 -14.88
C ASP A 37 2.56 2.25 -15.08
N PRO A 38 3.51 1.31 -14.85
CA PRO A 38 4.93 1.64 -14.80
C PRO A 38 5.51 2.10 -16.14
N ASP A 39 4.77 1.94 -17.23
CA ASP A 39 5.16 2.40 -18.56
C ASP A 39 4.63 3.81 -18.91
N TYR A 40 3.53 4.25 -18.26
CA TYR A 40 2.85 5.49 -18.60
C TYR A 40 2.70 6.49 -17.45
N GLY A 41 2.51 6.01 -16.21
CA GLY A 41 2.36 6.88 -15.06
C GLY A 41 1.33 6.43 -14.03
N ILE A 42 0.87 7.38 -13.22
CA ILE A 42 -0.12 7.16 -12.16
C ILE A 42 -1.49 7.57 -12.66
N TYR A 43 -2.46 6.69 -12.49
CA TYR A 43 -3.86 6.88 -12.84
C TYR A 43 -4.76 6.79 -11.62
N MET A 44 -5.97 7.34 -11.75
CA MET A 44 -7.03 7.22 -10.75
C MET A 44 -8.41 7.06 -11.39
N ILE A 45 -9.31 6.45 -10.63
CA ILE A 45 -10.77 6.46 -10.86
C ILE A 45 -11.47 6.76 -9.54
N LYS A 46 -12.72 7.23 -9.62
CA LYS A 46 -13.54 7.46 -8.44
C LYS A 46 -14.99 7.06 -8.64
N ALA A 47 -15.69 6.76 -7.52
CA ALA A 47 -17.10 6.41 -7.47
C ALA A 47 -17.71 6.79 -6.12
N LYS A 48 -18.99 7.15 -6.10
CA LYS A 48 -19.75 7.34 -4.85
C LYS A 48 -20.12 6.02 -4.18
N ASP A 49 -20.38 4.98 -4.97
CA ASP A 49 -20.66 3.63 -4.51
C ASP A 49 -19.59 2.69 -5.09
N PRO A 50 -18.82 1.96 -4.25
CA PRO A 50 -17.77 1.06 -4.73
C PRO A 50 -18.31 -0.13 -5.53
N LYS A 51 -19.61 -0.46 -5.37
CA LYS A 51 -20.32 -1.48 -6.17
C LYS A 51 -20.93 -0.90 -7.44
N GLY A 52 -20.96 0.42 -7.57
CA GLY A 52 -21.58 1.15 -8.66
C GLY A 52 -20.62 1.38 -9.84
N ARG A 53 -20.94 2.39 -10.63
CA ARG A 53 -20.16 2.79 -11.80
C ARG A 53 -19.00 3.69 -11.39
N TRP A 54 -17.80 3.32 -11.77
CA TRP A 54 -16.58 4.12 -11.63
C TRP A 54 -16.42 5.13 -12.77
N SER A 55 -15.74 6.23 -12.50
CA SER A 55 -15.36 7.22 -13.51
C SER A 55 -14.45 6.62 -14.59
N LYS A 56 -14.23 7.37 -15.68
CA LYS A 56 -13.14 7.07 -16.60
C LYS A 56 -11.80 7.30 -15.89
N PRO A 57 -10.73 6.56 -16.27
CA PRO A 57 -9.39 6.80 -15.76
C PRO A 57 -8.90 8.23 -16.06
N VAL A 58 -8.29 8.84 -15.06
CA VAL A 58 -7.60 10.13 -15.13
C VAL A 58 -6.11 9.88 -14.97
N LEU A 59 -5.28 10.41 -15.85
CA LEU A 59 -3.82 10.42 -15.71
C LEU A 59 -3.43 11.50 -14.70
N VAL A 60 -3.00 11.08 -13.50
CA VAL A 60 -2.63 11.97 -12.38
C VAL A 60 -1.22 12.51 -12.54
N LYS A 61 -0.29 11.66 -12.98
CA LYS A 61 1.12 12.00 -13.22
C LYS A 61 1.66 11.13 -14.35
N ALA A 62 2.11 11.75 -15.42
CA ALA A 62 2.81 11.06 -16.51
C ALA A 62 4.25 10.73 -16.11
N GLY A 63 4.77 9.60 -16.59
CA GLY A 63 6.16 9.19 -16.39
C GLY A 63 6.31 7.68 -16.28
N LYS A 64 7.54 7.19 -16.35
CA LYS A 64 7.87 5.75 -16.26
C LYS A 64 8.37 5.38 -14.88
N GLY A 65 8.08 4.17 -14.48
CA GLY A 65 8.63 3.55 -13.28
C GLY A 65 7.90 3.84 -11.97
N MET A 66 6.93 4.74 -11.96
CA MET A 66 6.14 5.05 -10.75
C MET A 66 5.15 3.93 -10.47
N ILE A 67 5.18 3.41 -9.24
CA ILE A 67 4.33 2.29 -8.77
C ILE A 67 3.75 2.58 -7.38
N ASP A 68 2.71 1.83 -7.02
CA ASP A 68 2.12 1.76 -5.68
C ASP A 68 1.68 3.13 -5.11
N PRO A 69 0.99 3.97 -5.89
CA PRO A 69 0.62 5.31 -5.44
C PRO A 69 -0.47 5.27 -4.36
N THR A 70 -0.34 6.15 -3.36
CA THR A 70 -1.37 6.33 -2.34
C THR A 70 -1.55 7.81 -2.03
N PRO A 71 -2.77 8.38 -2.17
CA PRO A 71 -3.06 9.74 -1.79
C PRO A 71 -3.36 9.88 -0.31
N LEU A 72 -3.13 11.07 0.22
CA LEU A 72 -3.58 11.54 1.54
C LEU A 72 -4.17 12.94 1.38
N TRP A 73 -5.44 13.12 1.72
CA TRP A 73 -6.04 14.43 1.97
C TRP A 73 -5.75 14.81 3.41
N ASP A 74 -5.00 15.88 3.60
CA ASP A 74 -4.58 16.35 4.92
C ASP A 74 -5.59 17.34 5.51
N GLU A 75 -5.54 17.48 6.83
CA GLU A 75 -6.38 18.41 7.61
C GLU A 75 -6.06 19.89 7.30
N ASP A 76 -4.86 20.17 6.78
CA ASP A 76 -4.44 21.52 6.34
C ASP A 76 -5.01 21.93 4.97
N GLY A 77 -5.82 21.04 4.35
CA GLY A 77 -6.42 21.25 3.03
C GLY A 77 -5.52 20.89 1.85
N LYS A 78 -4.29 20.42 2.11
CA LYS A 78 -3.39 19.93 1.08
C LYS A 78 -3.64 18.46 0.79
N VAL A 79 -3.23 18.05 -0.40
CA VAL A 79 -3.29 16.64 -0.82
C VAL A 79 -1.90 16.19 -1.21
N TYR A 80 -1.50 15.04 -0.68
CA TYR A 80 -0.19 14.46 -0.96
C TYR A 80 -0.33 13.11 -1.64
N LEU A 81 0.63 12.78 -2.50
CA LEU A 81 0.75 11.49 -3.16
C LEU A 81 2.10 10.89 -2.82
N VAL A 82 2.10 9.75 -2.15
CA VAL A 82 3.30 8.93 -1.97
C VAL A 82 3.34 7.86 -3.06
N HIS A 83 4.52 7.53 -3.58
CA HIS A 83 4.70 6.41 -4.49
C HIS A 83 6.13 5.84 -4.41
N ALA A 84 6.29 4.62 -4.90
CA ALA A 84 7.56 3.94 -5.08
C ALA A 84 7.99 3.91 -6.56
N TRP A 85 9.12 3.24 -6.82
CA TRP A 85 9.74 3.16 -8.14
C TRP A 85 10.11 1.72 -8.51
N ALA A 86 9.79 1.31 -9.71
CA ALA A 86 10.14 0.00 -10.26
C ALA A 86 11.45 0.05 -11.03
N GLY A 87 12.47 -0.65 -10.55
CA GLY A 87 13.79 -0.70 -11.18
C GLY A 87 13.78 -1.15 -12.65
N SER A 88 12.81 -2.00 -13.01
CA SER A 88 12.65 -2.48 -14.39
C SER A 88 12.22 -1.39 -15.39
N ARG A 89 11.80 -0.21 -14.93
CA ARG A 89 11.33 0.91 -15.76
C ARG A 89 12.07 2.22 -15.48
N ALA A 90 12.41 2.47 -14.20
CA ALA A 90 13.11 3.68 -13.75
C ALA A 90 14.63 3.53 -13.70
N ALA A 91 15.17 2.30 -13.83
CA ALA A 91 16.56 1.93 -13.61
C ALA A 91 17.02 2.06 -12.14
N PHE A 92 16.16 2.41 -11.22
CA PHE A 92 16.38 2.42 -9.77
C PHE A 92 15.11 1.97 -9.04
N ASN A 93 15.26 1.50 -7.81
CA ASN A 93 14.16 1.09 -6.92
C ASN A 93 14.53 1.37 -5.46
N SER A 94 13.73 0.85 -4.53
CA SER A 94 13.93 0.97 -3.08
C SER A 94 13.87 2.40 -2.56
N VAL A 95 13.23 3.30 -3.28
CA VAL A 95 13.06 4.70 -2.88
C VAL A 95 11.57 5.08 -2.84
N VAL A 96 11.25 5.96 -1.91
CA VAL A 96 9.90 6.50 -1.72
C VAL A 96 9.91 8.00 -1.93
N THR A 97 8.99 8.47 -2.74
CA THR A 97 8.82 9.90 -3.04
C THR A 97 7.43 10.39 -2.68
N VAL A 98 7.34 11.67 -2.31
CA VAL A 98 6.08 12.38 -2.04
C VAL A 98 5.96 13.60 -2.96
N CYS A 99 4.77 13.79 -3.49
CA CYS A 99 4.39 14.98 -4.27
C CYS A 99 3.18 15.66 -3.63
N GLU A 100 3.02 16.97 -3.85
CA GLU A 100 1.76 17.68 -3.60
C GLU A 100 0.84 17.56 -4.81
N MET A 101 -0.45 17.39 -4.58
CA MET A 101 -1.50 17.29 -5.58
C MET A 101 -2.45 18.49 -5.50
N ASN A 102 -3.23 18.69 -6.57
CA ASN A 102 -4.38 19.59 -6.50
C ASN A 102 -5.44 19.06 -5.49
N ALA A 103 -6.31 19.94 -5.04
CA ALA A 103 -7.31 19.63 -4.00
C ALA A 103 -8.25 18.47 -4.38
N GLU A 104 -8.52 18.29 -5.68
CA GLU A 104 -9.36 17.22 -6.20
C GLU A 104 -8.65 15.85 -6.25
N GLY A 105 -7.33 15.82 -6.01
CA GLY A 105 -6.52 14.61 -6.13
C GLY A 105 -6.38 14.09 -7.56
N THR A 106 -6.61 14.92 -8.56
CA THR A 106 -6.62 14.52 -9.98
C THR A 106 -5.32 14.80 -10.71
N GLY A 107 -4.39 15.54 -10.11
CA GLY A 107 -3.12 15.89 -10.72
C GLY A 107 -2.06 16.29 -9.70
N VAL A 108 -0.81 15.97 -9.97
CA VAL A 108 0.35 16.39 -9.21
C VAL A 108 0.72 17.83 -9.61
N ILE A 109 0.98 18.68 -8.61
CA ILE A 109 1.29 20.11 -8.78
C ILE A 109 2.70 20.49 -8.30
N SER A 110 3.46 19.56 -7.75
CA SER A 110 4.84 19.79 -7.31
C SER A 110 5.82 18.79 -7.91
N GLU A 111 7.10 19.09 -7.85
CA GLU A 111 8.15 18.10 -8.11
C GLU A 111 8.15 17.02 -7.00
N PRO A 112 8.57 15.78 -7.30
CA PRO A 112 8.68 14.72 -6.32
C PRO A 112 9.85 14.99 -5.37
N VAL A 113 9.60 14.83 -4.07
CA VAL A 113 10.61 14.90 -3.02
C VAL A 113 10.95 13.46 -2.59
N LEU A 114 12.24 13.10 -2.62
CA LEU A 114 12.73 11.86 -2.05
C LEU A 114 12.63 11.94 -0.53
N VAL A 115 11.81 11.10 0.09
CA VAL A 115 11.57 11.10 1.54
C VAL A 115 12.22 9.91 2.23
N PHE A 116 12.52 8.84 1.50
CA PHE A 116 13.23 7.68 2.02
C PHE A 116 14.00 6.97 0.92
N ASP A 117 15.27 6.61 1.23
CA ASP A 117 16.12 5.76 0.41
C ASP A 117 16.41 4.47 1.18
N GLY A 118 15.87 3.36 0.70
CA GLY A 118 16.07 2.03 1.25
C GLY A 118 17.35 1.34 0.76
N ASN A 119 18.12 1.98 -0.12
CA ASN A 119 19.45 1.48 -0.55
C ASN A 119 20.51 1.70 0.55
N ASP A 120 20.08 1.67 1.80
CA ASP A 120 20.91 1.84 3.01
C ASP A 120 21.64 0.54 3.46
N GLY A 121 21.62 -0.50 2.64
CA GLY A 121 22.20 -1.79 2.92
C GLY A 121 21.29 -2.75 3.71
N VAL A 122 20.16 -2.25 4.22
CA VAL A 122 19.19 -3.04 5.02
C VAL A 122 17.84 -3.12 4.33
N ASN A 123 17.24 -1.97 4.01
CA ASN A 123 15.85 -1.88 3.58
C ASN A 123 15.68 -1.94 2.04
N HIS A 124 16.40 -2.84 1.38
CA HIS A 124 16.28 -3.03 -0.06
C HIS A 124 14.84 -3.42 -0.46
N THR A 125 14.48 -3.14 -1.70
CA THR A 125 13.17 -3.44 -2.27
C THR A 125 12.01 -2.78 -1.50
N VAL A 126 12.21 -1.54 -1.02
CA VAL A 126 11.11 -0.77 -0.44
C VAL A 126 10.14 -0.39 -1.54
N GLU A 127 8.87 -0.79 -1.36
CA GLU A 127 7.78 -0.52 -2.30
C GLU A 127 6.43 -0.48 -1.54
N GLY A 128 5.31 -0.42 -2.23
CA GLY A 128 3.98 -0.48 -1.61
C GLY A 128 3.65 0.60 -0.58
N PRO A 129 4.16 1.85 -0.67
CA PRO A 129 3.96 2.82 0.40
C PRO A 129 2.49 3.19 0.56
N LYS A 130 2.05 3.27 1.83
CA LYS A 130 0.73 3.76 2.20
C LYS A 130 0.90 4.92 3.19
N LEU A 131 0.43 6.10 2.78
CA LEU A 131 0.56 7.34 3.57
C LEU A 131 -0.67 7.55 4.44
N TYR A 132 -0.44 7.86 5.71
CA TYR A 132 -1.45 8.16 6.72
C TYR A 132 -1.01 9.32 7.61
N LYS A 133 -1.97 9.93 8.33
CA LYS A 133 -1.72 10.90 9.39
C LYS A 133 -2.45 10.49 10.67
N ARG A 134 -1.77 10.59 11.82
CA ARG A 134 -2.33 10.31 13.13
C ARG A 134 -1.55 11.07 14.21
N ASN A 135 -2.26 11.70 15.15
CA ASN A 135 -1.64 12.43 16.28
C ASN A 135 -0.56 13.45 15.85
N GLY A 136 -0.76 14.11 14.70
CA GLY A 136 0.18 15.07 14.14
C GLY A 136 1.47 14.47 13.58
N TYR A 137 1.54 13.14 13.41
CA TYR A 137 2.58 12.45 12.67
C TYR A 137 2.08 11.97 11.31
N TYR A 138 2.94 12.04 10.31
CA TYR A 138 2.80 11.34 9.04
C TYR A 138 3.46 9.97 9.15
N TYR A 139 2.77 8.95 8.63
CA TYR A 139 3.24 7.58 8.61
C TYR A 139 3.28 7.08 7.18
N ILE A 140 4.39 6.47 6.78
CA ILE A 140 4.47 5.71 5.53
C ILE A 140 4.70 4.25 5.90
N PHE A 141 3.69 3.41 5.66
CA PHE A 141 3.81 1.97 5.78
C PHE A 141 4.35 1.44 4.46
N ALA A 142 5.54 0.88 4.44
CA ALA A 142 6.18 0.39 3.24
C ALA A 142 6.90 -0.94 3.53
N PRO A 143 6.53 -2.04 2.88
CA PRO A 143 7.29 -3.29 3.00
C PRO A 143 8.68 -3.14 2.38
N ALA A 144 9.64 -3.87 2.96
CA ALA A 144 11.01 -3.96 2.48
C ALA A 144 11.49 -5.43 2.49
N GLY A 145 12.61 -5.74 1.86
CA GLY A 145 13.20 -7.09 1.85
C GLY A 145 12.56 -8.06 0.84
N GLY A 146 11.62 -7.58 0.02
CA GLY A 146 10.95 -8.36 -1.02
C GLY A 146 9.82 -9.27 -0.50
N VAL A 147 9.06 -9.86 -1.43
CA VAL A 147 7.83 -10.61 -1.12
C VAL A 147 8.06 -11.95 -0.41
N ALA A 148 9.24 -12.55 -0.56
CA ALA A 148 9.52 -13.87 -0.01
C ALA A 148 10.06 -13.82 1.42
N THR A 149 10.82 -12.79 1.78
CA THR A 149 11.60 -12.72 3.03
C THR A 149 11.53 -11.37 3.72
N GLY A 150 10.68 -10.46 3.25
CA GLY A 150 10.63 -9.09 3.70
C GLY A 150 9.92 -8.89 5.05
N TRP A 151 9.78 -7.64 5.39
CA TRP A 151 9.15 -7.16 6.60
C TRP A 151 8.34 -5.90 6.33
N GLN A 152 7.47 -5.53 7.24
CA GLN A 152 6.77 -4.26 7.22
C GLN A 152 7.60 -3.20 7.91
N LEU A 153 8.10 -2.26 7.12
CA LEU A 153 8.73 -1.04 7.61
C LEU A 153 7.66 0.04 7.79
N VAL A 154 7.80 0.85 8.83
CA VAL A 154 7.04 2.09 9.03
C VAL A 154 8.01 3.25 9.21
N LEU A 155 7.76 4.30 8.45
CA LEU A 155 8.43 5.58 8.54
C LEU A 155 7.50 6.57 9.25
N ARG A 156 8.02 7.36 10.20
CA ARG A 156 7.26 8.34 10.98
C ARG A 156 7.94 9.71 10.98
N SER A 157 7.19 10.79 10.76
CA SER A 157 7.70 12.15 10.81
C SER A 157 6.61 13.14 11.21
N ARG A 158 7.01 14.29 11.79
CA ARG A 158 6.13 15.44 11.99
C ARG A 158 5.92 16.28 10.73
N ASN A 159 6.73 16.06 9.70
CA ASN A 159 6.63 16.73 8.41
C ASN A 159 6.47 15.69 7.31
N VAL A 160 5.53 15.90 6.39
CA VAL A 160 5.25 15.00 5.27
C VAL A 160 6.48 14.74 4.37
N TYR A 161 7.39 15.66 4.31
CA TYR A 161 8.66 15.54 3.57
C TYR A 161 9.83 15.05 4.43
N GLY A 162 9.56 14.67 5.69
CA GLY A 162 10.58 14.18 6.62
C GLY A 162 11.35 15.28 7.38
N PRO A 163 12.47 14.93 8.01
CA PRO A 163 13.09 13.60 8.02
C PRO A 163 12.23 12.56 8.74
N TYR A 164 12.32 11.31 8.29
CA TYR A 164 11.55 10.20 8.84
C TYR A 164 12.41 9.34 9.77
N GLU A 165 11.86 9.04 10.95
CA GLU A 165 12.30 7.91 11.78
C GLU A 165 11.79 6.61 11.16
N LYS A 166 12.54 5.51 11.27
CA LYS A 166 12.15 4.22 10.71
C LYS A 166 12.11 3.13 11.78
N LYS A 167 11.13 2.22 11.68
CA LYS A 167 11.02 1.03 12.52
C LYS A 167 10.44 -0.14 11.73
N ILE A 168 11.00 -1.34 11.90
CA ILE A 168 10.37 -2.59 11.46
C ILE A 168 9.29 -2.90 12.51
N VAL A 169 8.05 -3.05 12.07
CA VAL A 169 6.88 -3.23 12.95
C VAL A 169 6.21 -4.59 12.80
N MET A 170 6.58 -5.34 11.76
CA MET A 170 6.12 -6.70 11.54
C MET A 170 7.11 -7.46 10.68
N ALA A 171 7.40 -8.70 11.05
CA ALA A 171 8.22 -9.63 10.29
C ALA A 171 7.65 -11.05 10.41
N GLN A 172 8.26 -12.02 9.72
CA GLN A 172 7.85 -13.43 9.80
C GLN A 172 7.93 -13.99 11.22
N GLY A 173 8.94 -13.61 12.00
CA GLY A 173 9.20 -14.18 13.32
C GLY A 173 9.34 -15.70 13.26
N ASN A 174 8.74 -16.38 14.22
CA ASN A 174 8.73 -17.85 14.31
C ASN A 174 7.47 -18.49 13.67
N THR A 175 6.88 -17.83 12.66
CA THR A 175 5.69 -18.29 11.95
C THR A 175 6.03 -18.84 10.56
N GLU A 176 5.11 -19.60 9.96
CA GLU A 176 5.22 -20.04 8.56
C GLU A 176 4.81 -18.96 7.55
N ILE A 177 4.35 -17.80 8.03
CA ILE A 177 3.84 -16.73 7.19
C ILE A 177 4.97 -15.75 6.92
N ASN A 178 5.58 -15.91 5.75
CA ASN A 178 6.70 -15.09 5.30
C ASN A 178 6.26 -13.71 4.79
N GLY A 179 7.21 -12.80 4.74
CA GLY A 179 7.23 -11.55 4.00
C GLY A 179 5.90 -10.77 3.95
N PRO A 180 5.44 -10.14 5.04
CA PRO A 180 4.27 -9.27 4.97
C PRO A 180 4.49 -8.20 3.91
N HIS A 181 3.53 -8.10 2.94
CA HIS A 181 3.72 -7.25 1.77
C HIS A 181 2.45 -6.52 1.39
N GLN A 182 2.58 -5.34 0.77
CA GLN A 182 1.49 -4.45 0.34
C GLN A 182 0.47 -4.18 1.45
N GLY A 183 0.95 -4.02 2.69
CA GLY A 183 0.12 -3.86 3.86
C GLY A 183 -0.62 -2.53 3.91
N ALA A 184 -1.79 -2.54 4.55
CA ALA A 184 -2.61 -1.36 4.79
C ALA A 184 -3.21 -1.37 6.19
N TRP A 185 -3.12 -0.24 6.87
CA TRP A 185 -3.85 0.01 8.10
C TRP A 185 -5.30 0.40 7.80
N VAL A 186 -6.22 -0.20 8.53
CA VAL A 186 -7.66 0.04 8.44
C VAL A 186 -8.25 0.14 9.83
N ASP A 187 -9.03 1.18 10.09
CA ASP A 187 -9.83 1.30 11.32
C ASP A 187 -11.27 0.88 11.08
N THR A 188 -11.85 0.19 12.07
CA THR A 188 -13.29 -0.11 12.08
C THR A 188 -14.08 1.08 12.61
N PRO A 189 -15.38 1.17 12.32
CA PRO A 189 -16.26 2.17 12.94
C PRO A 189 -16.31 2.10 14.47
N THR A 190 -15.93 0.96 15.06
CA THR A 190 -15.86 0.73 16.51
C THR A 190 -14.52 1.16 17.13
N GLY A 191 -13.58 1.68 16.31
CA GLY A 191 -12.29 2.23 16.77
C GLY A 191 -11.18 1.19 16.90
N GLU A 192 -11.36 0.00 16.38
CA GLU A 192 -10.31 -1.02 16.33
C GLU A 192 -9.42 -0.79 15.11
N SER A 193 -8.11 -0.93 15.29
CA SER A 193 -7.14 -0.88 14.19
C SER A 193 -6.76 -2.28 13.73
N TRP A 194 -6.74 -2.46 12.43
CA TRP A 194 -6.39 -3.72 11.77
C TRP A 194 -5.36 -3.47 10.67
N PHE A 195 -4.54 -4.48 10.40
CA PHE A 195 -3.55 -4.46 9.33
C PHE A 195 -3.81 -5.61 8.36
N VAL A 196 -4.10 -5.25 7.11
CA VAL A 196 -4.29 -6.20 6.01
C VAL A 196 -3.01 -6.27 5.20
N HIS A 197 -2.50 -7.47 4.96
CA HIS A 197 -1.34 -7.69 4.09
C HIS A 197 -1.45 -9.03 3.36
N PHE A 198 -0.57 -9.30 2.42
CA PHE A 198 -0.48 -10.63 1.83
C PHE A 198 0.83 -11.32 2.15
N GLN A 199 0.79 -12.65 2.04
CA GLN A 199 1.92 -13.57 1.96
C GLN A 199 2.04 -14.07 0.52
N ASP A 200 3.23 -14.10 -0.05
CA ASP A 200 3.47 -14.80 -1.31
C ASP A 200 3.72 -16.29 -1.02
N LYS A 201 2.77 -17.14 -1.38
CA LYS A 201 2.78 -18.57 -1.11
C LYS A 201 2.99 -19.40 -2.38
N ALA A 202 3.97 -19.02 -3.18
CA ALA A 202 4.39 -19.71 -4.40
C ALA A 202 3.21 -20.04 -5.34
N MET A 203 2.96 -21.33 -5.64
CA MET A 203 1.88 -21.75 -6.54
C MET A 203 0.46 -21.43 -6.05
N TYR A 204 0.29 -21.16 -4.75
CA TYR A 204 -0.99 -20.74 -4.18
C TYR A 204 -1.25 -19.23 -4.37
N GLY A 205 -0.27 -18.50 -4.88
CA GLY A 205 -0.35 -17.05 -5.10
C GLY A 205 -0.27 -16.25 -3.81
N ARG A 206 -0.89 -15.08 -3.82
CA ARG A 206 -0.85 -14.11 -2.72
C ARG A 206 -2.02 -14.31 -1.78
N VAL A 207 -1.74 -14.90 -0.63
CA VAL A 207 -2.74 -15.18 0.41
C VAL A 207 -2.86 -13.96 1.32
N VAL A 208 -4.07 -13.47 1.51
CA VAL A 208 -4.36 -12.29 2.33
C VAL A 208 -4.50 -12.68 3.80
N HIS A 209 -3.86 -11.91 4.66
CA HIS A 209 -3.93 -12.01 6.12
C HIS A 209 -4.48 -10.73 6.72
N LEU A 210 -5.22 -10.86 7.82
CA LEU A 210 -5.72 -9.77 8.64
C LEU A 210 -5.16 -9.93 10.05
N ASN A 211 -4.49 -8.90 10.55
CA ASN A 211 -3.90 -8.89 11.88
C ASN A 211 -4.46 -7.76 12.73
N PRO A 212 -4.69 -7.97 14.03
CA PRO A 212 -4.97 -6.89 14.93
C PRO A 212 -3.77 -5.95 15.00
N MET A 213 -4.04 -4.66 15.14
CA MET A 213 -3.02 -3.63 15.28
C MET A 213 -3.35 -2.73 16.46
N LYS A 214 -2.37 -2.36 17.24
CA LYS A 214 -2.49 -1.37 18.32
C LYS A 214 -1.39 -0.31 18.20
N TRP A 215 -1.61 0.82 18.83
CA TRP A 215 -0.65 1.92 18.87
C TRP A 215 0.01 2.00 20.24
N VAL A 216 1.33 1.99 20.27
CA VAL A 216 2.14 2.10 21.50
C VAL A 216 3.19 3.19 21.27
N ASN A 217 3.16 4.27 22.06
CA ASN A 217 4.07 5.42 21.92
C ASN A 217 4.12 5.98 20.49
N ASP A 218 2.93 6.08 19.85
CA ASP A 218 2.78 6.50 18.46
C ASP A 218 3.54 5.63 17.42
N TRP A 219 3.75 4.35 17.75
CA TRP A 219 4.19 3.34 16.80
C TRP A 219 3.14 2.23 16.70
N PRO A 220 2.87 1.72 15.47
CA PRO A 220 2.00 0.56 15.33
C PRO A 220 2.71 -0.70 15.80
N VAL A 221 1.98 -1.55 16.50
CA VAL A 221 2.36 -2.92 16.84
C VAL A 221 1.35 -3.83 16.16
N ILE A 222 1.80 -4.67 15.24
CA ILE A 222 0.96 -5.45 14.33
C ILE A 222 1.08 -6.93 14.69
N GLY A 223 -0.05 -7.61 14.90
CA GLY A 223 -0.07 -9.02 15.30
C GLY A 223 0.42 -9.25 16.72
N GLU A 224 1.15 -10.35 16.95
CA GLU A 224 1.73 -10.69 18.25
C GLU A 224 3.17 -10.18 18.37
N ASP A 225 3.39 -9.32 19.32
CA ASP A 225 4.71 -8.86 19.77
C ASP A 225 5.05 -9.58 21.09
N LYS A 226 5.73 -10.73 20.98
CA LYS A 226 6.05 -11.59 22.14
C LYS A 226 7.21 -11.06 22.96
N ASP A 227 8.13 -10.39 22.31
CA ASP A 227 9.38 -9.94 22.94
C ASP A 227 9.28 -8.50 23.46
N GLY A 228 8.20 -7.79 23.09
CA GLY A 228 7.94 -6.42 23.50
C GLY A 228 8.83 -5.37 22.83
N ASP A 229 9.48 -5.73 21.71
CA ASP A 229 10.37 -4.84 20.95
C ASP A 229 9.61 -3.94 19.95
N GLY A 230 8.30 -4.21 19.78
CA GLY A 230 7.39 -3.53 18.88
C GLY A 230 7.47 -4.02 17.44
N CYS A 231 8.09 -5.17 17.18
CA CYS A 231 8.05 -5.89 15.93
C CYS A 231 7.18 -7.14 16.09
N GLY A 232 5.93 -7.08 15.63
CA GLY A 232 5.02 -8.22 15.74
C GLY A 232 5.25 -9.26 14.65
N ALA A 233 4.67 -10.43 14.88
CA ALA A 233 4.56 -11.50 13.89
C ALA A 233 3.09 -11.75 13.57
N VAL A 234 2.83 -12.44 12.44
CA VAL A 234 1.46 -12.76 12.04
C VAL A 234 0.80 -13.60 13.12
N SER A 235 -0.24 -13.08 13.76
CA SER A 235 -1.11 -13.88 14.62
C SER A 235 -2.14 -14.58 13.73
N TYR A 236 -2.38 -15.88 13.96
CA TYR A 236 -3.36 -16.64 13.22
C TYR A 236 -4.78 -16.11 13.48
N THR A 237 -5.26 -15.21 12.65
CA THR A 237 -6.68 -14.96 12.51
C THR A 237 -7.16 -15.77 11.31
N HIS A 238 -7.51 -17.04 11.50
CA HIS A 238 -8.39 -17.73 10.59
C HIS A 238 -9.76 -17.09 10.70
N LEU A 239 -10.07 -16.17 9.80
CA LEU A 239 -11.45 -15.92 9.41
C LEU A 239 -11.91 -17.23 8.73
N ARG A 240 -12.53 -18.13 9.50
CA ARG A 240 -13.20 -19.29 8.92
C ARG A 240 -14.31 -18.76 8.02
N ALA A 241 -14.40 -19.26 6.81
CA ALA A 241 -15.44 -18.92 5.83
C ALA A 241 -16.89 -19.13 6.34
N HIS A 242 -17.05 -19.70 7.54
CA HIS A 242 -18.35 -19.93 8.19
C HIS A 242 -18.83 -18.79 9.08
N GLU A 243 -18.02 -17.76 9.36
CA GLU A 243 -18.47 -16.62 10.20
C GLU A 243 -19.05 -15.46 9.40
N THR A 244 -18.91 -15.50 8.06
CA THR A 244 -19.50 -14.48 7.17
C THR A 244 -20.97 -14.72 6.82
N ASP A 245 -21.51 -15.91 7.04
CA ASP A 245 -22.91 -16.22 6.71
C ASP A 245 -23.94 -15.77 7.74
N SER A 246 -23.52 -15.32 8.93
CA SER A 246 -24.44 -14.90 9.99
C SER A 246 -24.73 -13.40 10.08
N TYR A 247 -24.12 -12.57 9.21
CA TYR A 247 -24.33 -11.11 9.19
C TYR A 247 -24.96 -10.56 7.90
N LEU A 248 -25.47 -11.43 7.05
CA LEU A 248 -26.22 -11.05 5.85
C LEU A 248 -27.70 -11.48 5.97
N VAL A 249 -28.39 -10.98 7.00
CA VAL A 249 -29.86 -10.97 7.07
C VAL A 249 -30.31 -9.55 7.37
#